data_e52fb748049d6507accde0a54bb989a3
#
_entry.id   e52fb748049d6507accde0a54bb989a3
#
_cell.length_a   1.000
_cell.length_b   1.000
_cell.length_c   1.000
_cell.angle_alpha   90.00
_cell.angle_beta   90.00
_cell.angle_gamma   90.00
#
_symmetry.space_group_name_H-M   'P 1'
#
loop_
_entity.id
_entity.type
_entity.pdbx_description
1 polymer ?
#
loop_
_entity_poly.entity_id
_entity_poly.type
_entity_poly.pdbx_seq_one_letter_code
_entity_poly.pdbx_strand_id
1 'polypeptide(L)'
;MNSRQIAVNPMRLKRTRYRYETSGQWYKGSLHLHTVSSDGHLTLDELIQKYSEEKFDFISVTDHWCLPKLNGNRRGWPLLVLNGVELDGYDHLGSYYHVLAVGASLKPPLFNGNFLKTLRTAYSQGAILIWAHPYWTGNSLQEGIRHKFHGLEIYNHSSQCENGSGYALFHWDGMLNHNPDFLGFATDDSHFIPEQPYWKGGWIMVNAADCTQQEILENIRRGNFYSTQGPEFKTIEFGENSVSVETSAVTYVRLIGPRRTGRWVHALGRHPNFQAEFDLSRDWPYARLEIEDA
;
A
#
# COMPACT_ATOMS: atom_id res chain seq x y z
N MET A 1 -14.68 -15.00 14.66
CA MET A 1 -15.12 -14.75 13.27
C MET A 1 -13.86 -14.66 12.45
N ASN A 2 -13.64 -15.55 11.48
CA ASN A 2 -12.47 -15.46 10.63
C ASN A 2 -12.61 -14.19 9.79
N SER A 3 -11.71 -13.23 9.98
CA SER A 3 -11.62 -12.07 9.10
C SER A 3 -11.20 -12.57 7.72
N ARG A 4 -12.01 -12.26 6.69
CA ARG A 4 -11.65 -12.55 5.30
C ARG A 4 -10.37 -11.79 4.97
N GLN A 5 -9.36 -12.48 4.51
CA GLN A 5 -8.11 -11.87 4.08
C GLN A 5 -8.14 -11.64 2.56
N ILE A 6 -7.69 -10.48 2.12
CA ILE A 6 -7.77 -10.04 0.73
C ILE A 6 -6.37 -9.65 0.24
N ALA A 7 -6.06 -10.00 -1.01
CA ALA A 7 -4.95 -9.42 -1.76
C ALA A 7 -5.47 -8.77 -3.04
N VAL A 8 -4.97 -7.59 -3.34
CA VAL A 8 -5.48 -6.75 -4.43
C VAL A 8 -4.33 -6.17 -5.25
N ASN A 9 -4.45 -6.26 -6.56
CA ASN A 9 -3.52 -5.70 -7.53
C ASN A 9 -4.19 -4.62 -8.39
N PRO A 10 -3.66 -3.39 -8.44
CA PRO A 10 -4.13 -2.35 -9.32
C PRO A 10 -3.58 -2.55 -10.74
N MET A 11 -4.41 -3.03 -11.66
CA MET A 11 -4.03 -3.18 -13.06
C MET A 11 -4.39 -1.93 -13.87
N ARG A 12 -3.43 -1.47 -14.66
CA ARG A 12 -3.61 -0.34 -15.57
C ARG A 12 -3.91 -0.86 -16.97
N LEU A 13 -5.10 -0.63 -17.49
CA LEU A 13 -5.51 -1.11 -18.81
C LEU A 13 -5.26 -0.12 -19.95
N LYS A 14 -4.88 1.12 -19.67
CA LYS A 14 -4.60 2.09 -20.74
C LYS A 14 -3.31 1.76 -21.49
N ARG A 15 -3.50 1.51 -22.77
CA ARG A 15 -2.52 1.31 -23.83
C ARG A 15 -1.30 2.19 -23.65
N THR A 16 -0.14 1.65 -23.72
CA THR A 16 1.12 2.18 -24.25
C THR A 16 2.32 2.25 -23.31
N ARG A 17 2.22 2.27 -21.98
CA ARG A 17 3.44 2.50 -21.19
C ARG A 17 3.64 1.63 -19.96
N TYR A 18 2.67 0.81 -19.63
CA TYR A 18 2.78 0.03 -18.41
C TYR A 18 2.64 -1.46 -18.68
N ARG A 19 3.74 -2.18 -18.48
CA ARG A 19 3.71 -3.63 -18.32
C ARG A 19 3.88 -3.90 -16.84
N TYR A 20 2.95 -4.62 -16.26
CA TYR A 20 3.12 -5.22 -14.97
C TYR A 20 4.25 -6.26 -15.10
N GLU A 21 5.34 -6.04 -14.40
CA GLU A 21 6.53 -6.87 -14.52
C GLU A 21 6.58 -7.82 -13.32
N THR A 22 6.60 -9.11 -13.56
CA THR A 22 6.67 -10.13 -12.50
C THR A 22 7.89 -11.04 -12.64
N SER A 23 8.84 -10.67 -13.50
CA SER A 23 10.07 -11.44 -13.70
C SER A 23 11.10 -11.28 -12.57
N GLY A 24 10.92 -10.29 -11.70
CA GLY A 24 11.76 -10.06 -10.52
C GLY A 24 11.43 -10.99 -9.36
N GLN A 25 11.94 -10.64 -8.19
CA GLN A 25 11.58 -11.28 -6.92
C GLN A 25 10.52 -10.48 -6.18
N TRP A 26 9.72 -11.17 -5.39
CA TRP A 26 8.75 -10.53 -4.52
C TRP A 26 9.37 -10.15 -3.18
N TYR A 27 9.33 -8.86 -2.84
CA TYR A 27 9.83 -8.29 -1.59
C TYR A 27 8.68 -7.83 -0.72
N LYS A 28 8.62 -8.34 0.51
CA LYS A 28 7.59 -8.04 1.52
C LYS A 28 7.94 -6.73 2.22
N GLY A 29 7.00 -5.77 2.24
CA GLY A 29 7.25 -4.48 2.89
C GLY A 29 6.06 -3.87 3.60
N SER A 30 6.33 -3.14 4.69
CA SER A 30 5.35 -2.32 5.39
C SER A 30 5.71 -0.84 5.23
N LEU A 31 4.68 0.00 4.96
CA LEU A 31 4.89 1.40 4.60
C LEU A 31 4.38 2.41 5.65
N HIS A 32 3.71 1.95 6.71
CA HIS A 32 3.13 2.81 7.74
C HIS A 32 3.45 2.27 9.13
N LEU A 33 4.44 2.88 9.79
CA LEU A 33 5.00 2.41 11.06
C LEU A 33 5.45 3.59 11.91
N HIS A 34 5.18 3.51 13.21
CA HIS A 34 5.54 4.54 14.19
C HIS A 34 6.55 4.02 15.21
N THR A 35 7.47 4.90 15.61
CA THR A 35 8.47 4.65 16.64
C THR A 35 8.28 5.60 17.83
N VAL A 36 9.12 5.44 18.86
CA VAL A 36 9.20 6.41 19.98
C VAL A 36 9.62 7.82 19.56
N SER A 37 9.90 8.06 18.27
CA SER A 37 10.18 9.41 17.76
C SER A 37 8.89 10.23 17.57
N SER A 38 7.73 9.57 17.47
CA SER A 38 6.40 10.20 17.54
C SER A 38 5.57 9.59 18.67
N ASP A 39 4.70 8.66 18.33
CA ASP A 39 3.69 8.09 19.23
C ASP A 39 3.70 6.53 19.25
N GLY A 40 4.66 5.91 18.59
CA GLY A 40 4.92 4.49 18.72
C GLY A 40 5.68 4.15 20.00
N HIS A 41 5.72 2.86 20.35
CA HIS A 41 6.31 2.37 21.60
C HIS A 41 7.64 1.62 21.42
N LEU A 42 8.05 1.36 20.18
CA LEU A 42 9.33 0.72 19.90
C LEU A 42 10.36 1.74 19.36
N THR A 43 11.61 1.53 19.72
CA THR A 43 12.72 2.19 19.06
C THR A 43 12.86 1.69 17.62
N LEU A 44 13.59 2.44 16.78
CA LEU A 44 13.85 2.02 15.40
C LEU A 44 14.52 0.64 15.33
N ASP A 45 15.49 0.36 16.19
CA ASP A 45 16.22 -0.91 16.18
C ASP A 45 15.32 -2.09 16.61
N GLU A 46 14.47 -1.91 17.62
CA GLU A 46 13.47 -2.91 18.03
C GLU A 46 12.44 -3.17 16.93
N LEU A 47 11.99 -2.11 16.23
CA LEU A 47 11.08 -2.23 15.10
C LEU A 47 11.70 -3.03 13.95
N ILE A 48 12.96 -2.71 13.58
CA ILE A 48 13.73 -3.42 12.56
C ILE A 48 13.86 -4.90 12.91
N GLN A 49 14.25 -5.21 14.13
CA GLN A 49 14.37 -6.60 14.58
C GLN A 49 13.04 -7.33 14.44
N LYS A 50 11.96 -6.73 14.94
CA LYS A 50 10.63 -7.34 14.96
C LYS A 50 10.11 -7.65 13.55
N TYR A 51 10.23 -6.71 12.61
CA TYR A 51 9.80 -6.92 11.22
C TYR A 51 10.72 -7.91 10.47
N SER A 52 12.00 -7.91 10.78
CA SER A 52 12.95 -8.88 10.23
C SER A 52 12.64 -10.33 10.66
N GLU A 53 12.28 -10.57 11.92
CA GLU A 53 11.88 -11.89 12.43
C GLU A 53 10.66 -12.43 11.67
N GLU A 54 9.78 -11.54 11.16
CA GLU A 54 8.60 -11.87 10.35
C GLU A 54 8.87 -11.85 8.84
N LYS A 55 10.16 -11.85 8.48
CA LYS A 55 10.63 -11.94 7.08
C LYS A 55 10.15 -10.79 6.20
N PHE A 56 10.06 -9.58 6.74
CA PHE A 56 9.94 -8.40 5.93
C PHE A 56 11.31 -8.05 5.33
N ASP A 57 11.32 -7.71 4.04
CA ASP A 57 12.51 -7.32 3.29
C ASP A 57 12.78 -5.82 3.41
N PHE A 58 11.73 -5.03 3.57
CA PHE A 58 11.84 -3.59 3.75
C PHE A 58 10.71 -3.02 4.60
N ILE A 59 10.99 -1.87 5.23
CA ILE A 59 10.00 -1.05 5.95
C ILE A 59 10.18 0.42 5.61
N SER A 60 9.11 1.21 5.71
CA SER A 60 9.16 2.68 5.76
C SER A 60 8.68 3.14 7.12
N VAL A 61 9.55 3.80 7.88
CA VAL A 61 9.16 4.42 9.15
C VAL A 61 8.57 5.79 8.86
N THR A 62 7.40 6.04 9.39
CA THR A 62 6.55 7.19 9.05
C THR A 62 6.06 7.93 10.30
N ASP A 63 6.96 8.14 11.26
CA ASP A 63 6.69 8.95 12.43
C ASP A 63 6.03 10.29 12.07
N HIS A 64 5.10 10.77 12.90
CA HIS A 64 4.41 12.02 12.68
C HIS A 64 5.38 13.20 12.62
N TRP A 65 5.41 13.90 11.48
CA TRP A 65 6.24 15.07 11.23
C TRP A 65 7.73 14.89 11.50
N CYS A 66 8.20 13.66 11.61
CA CYS A 66 9.57 13.32 11.96
C CYS A 66 10.16 12.32 10.96
N LEU A 67 11.32 12.65 10.38
CA LEU A 67 12.04 11.68 9.57
C LEU A 67 12.89 10.79 10.48
N PRO A 68 12.97 9.47 10.18
CA PRO A 68 13.81 8.57 10.94
C PRO A 68 15.29 9.02 10.86
N LYS A 69 15.98 9.01 11.98
CA LYS A 69 17.43 9.31 12.04
C LYS A 69 18.20 8.10 11.53
N LEU A 70 18.28 7.93 10.23
CA LEU A 70 19.06 6.87 9.60
C LEU A 70 20.56 7.25 9.62
N ASN A 71 21.12 7.40 10.81
CA ASN A 71 22.51 7.79 11.03
C ASN A 71 23.45 6.78 10.41
N GLY A 72 23.96 7.05 9.19
CA GLY A 72 25.14 6.41 8.55
C GLY A 72 25.31 4.88 8.59
N ASN A 73 24.69 4.22 9.53
CA ASN A 73 24.87 2.82 9.90
C ASN A 73 23.80 1.90 9.27
N ARG A 74 23.43 2.16 8.02
CA ARG A 74 22.60 1.22 7.24
C ARG A 74 23.32 -0.12 6.96
N ARG A 75 24.61 -0.22 7.31
CA ARG A 75 25.40 -1.44 7.17
C ARG A 75 25.15 -2.32 8.38
N GLY A 76 24.35 -3.37 8.20
CA GLY A 76 24.13 -4.41 9.22
C GLY A 76 22.68 -4.61 9.64
N TRP A 77 21.76 -3.79 9.17
CA TRP A 77 20.33 -4.10 9.34
C TRP A 77 19.91 -5.28 8.47
N PRO A 78 19.10 -6.20 8.98
CA PRO A 78 18.66 -7.38 8.26
C PRO A 78 17.62 -7.10 7.18
N LEU A 79 17.08 -5.87 7.12
CA LEU A 79 16.11 -5.41 6.12
C LEU A 79 16.44 -3.98 5.67
N LEU A 80 15.83 -3.56 4.54
CA LEU A 80 15.96 -2.20 4.01
C LEU A 80 15.00 -1.26 4.77
N VAL A 81 15.54 -0.14 5.28
CA VAL A 81 14.72 0.94 5.87
C VAL A 81 14.63 2.11 4.91
N LEU A 82 13.42 2.43 4.48
CA LEU A 82 13.11 3.59 3.67
C LEU A 82 12.82 4.81 4.55
N ASN A 83 13.21 5.98 4.11
CA ASN A 83 12.74 7.22 4.71
C ASN A 83 11.24 7.38 4.46
N GLY A 84 10.51 7.78 5.47
CA GLY A 84 9.11 8.12 5.39
C GLY A 84 8.74 9.15 6.47
N VAL A 85 7.59 9.74 6.33
CA VAL A 85 6.98 10.61 7.33
C VAL A 85 5.48 10.59 7.15
N GLU A 86 4.73 10.56 8.22
CA GLU A 86 3.30 10.87 8.20
C GLU A 86 3.09 12.36 8.48
N LEU A 87 2.42 13.01 7.54
CA LEU A 87 2.03 14.42 7.61
C LEU A 87 0.54 14.48 7.88
N ASP A 88 0.15 15.08 8.98
CA ASP A 88 -1.24 15.33 9.32
C ASP A 88 -1.55 16.82 9.34
N GLY A 89 -2.78 17.18 9.01
CA GLY A 89 -3.19 18.58 9.03
C GLY A 89 -4.39 18.91 8.15
N TYR A 90 -4.76 20.19 8.22
CA TYR A 90 -5.93 20.71 7.52
C TYR A 90 -5.57 21.32 6.16
N ASP A 91 -6.45 21.09 5.18
CA ASP A 91 -6.41 21.84 3.93
C ASP A 91 -7.07 23.24 4.09
N HIS A 92 -7.05 24.03 3.02
CA HIS A 92 -7.62 25.38 3.02
C HIS A 92 -9.16 25.42 3.12
N LEU A 93 -9.83 24.27 2.99
CA LEU A 93 -11.27 24.11 3.15
C LEU A 93 -11.64 23.51 4.51
N GLY A 94 -10.66 23.26 5.37
CA GLY A 94 -10.87 22.75 6.72
C GLY A 94 -11.02 21.22 6.80
N SER A 95 -10.70 20.47 5.74
CA SER A 95 -10.66 19.01 5.78
C SER A 95 -9.34 18.53 6.36
N TYR A 96 -9.40 17.58 7.29
CA TYR A 96 -8.24 16.99 7.95
C TYR A 96 -7.77 15.75 7.23
N TYR A 97 -6.48 15.62 7.06
CA TYR A 97 -5.85 14.49 6.37
C TYR A 97 -4.67 13.95 7.15
N HIS A 98 -4.41 12.67 6.94
CA HIS A 98 -3.15 12.02 7.18
C HIS A 98 -2.57 11.57 5.83
N VAL A 99 -1.28 11.80 5.60
CA VAL A 99 -0.62 11.49 4.34
C VAL A 99 0.78 10.96 4.59
N LEU A 100 1.04 9.75 4.14
CA LEU A 100 2.39 9.22 4.13
C LEU A 100 3.17 9.82 2.97
N ALA A 101 4.40 10.26 3.24
CA ALA A 101 5.37 10.66 2.22
C ALA A 101 6.54 9.67 2.24
N VAL A 102 6.42 8.58 1.48
CA VAL A 102 7.39 7.49 1.42
C VAL A 102 8.52 7.83 0.46
N GLY A 103 9.77 7.55 0.86
CA GLY A 103 10.95 7.92 0.08
C GLY A 103 11.27 9.42 0.12
N ALA A 104 10.69 10.14 1.07
CA ALA A 104 10.92 11.57 1.23
C ALA A 104 12.38 11.88 1.57
N SER A 105 12.95 12.85 0.87
CA SER A 105 14.24 13.44 1.21
C SER A 105 14.10 14.84 1.81
N LEU A 106 13.01 15.04 2.55
CA LEU A 106 12.70 16.29 3.23
C LEU A 106 13.82 16.67 4.20
N LYS A 107 14.20 17.94 4.18
CA LYS A 107 15.20 18.47 5.13
C LYS A 107 14.49 19.08 6.34
N PRO A 108 14.95 18.80 7.56
CA PRO A 108 14.43 19.49 8.75
C PRO A 108 14.71 21.01 8.70
N PRO A 109 13.88 21.86 9.34
CA PRO A 109 12.69 21.46 10.06
C PRO A 109 11.50 21.22 9.10
N LEU A 110 10.84 20.06 9.23
CA LEU A 110 9.60 19.79 8.51
C LEU A 110 8.45 20.68 9.00
N PHE A 111 8.63 21.23 10.20
CA PHE A 111 7.66 22.03 10.91
C PHE A 111 7.74 23.52 10.53
N ASN A 112 7.07 23.90 9.48
CA ASN A 112 6.65 25.30 9.31
C ASN A 112 5.16 25.49 9.63
N GLY A 113 4.50 24.50 10.25
CA GLY A 113 3.08 24.53 10.56
C GLY A 113 2.15 24.57 9.33
N ASN A 114 2.71 24.38 8.13
CA ASN A 114 1.93 24.44 6.89
C ASN A 114 1.91 23.10 6.19
N PHE A 115 0.89 22.30 6.52
CA PHE A 115 0.66 20.99 5.94
C PHE A 115 0.74 20.97 4.41
N LEU A 116 -0.01 21.86 3.74
CA LEU A 116 -0.07 21.91 2.26
C LEU A 116 1.28 22.26 1.62
N LYS A 117 2.06 23.13 2.28
CA LYS A 117 3.40 23.49 1.77
C LYS A 117 4.34 22.29 1.89
N THR A 118 4.33 21.59 3.01
CA THR A 118 5.17 20.42 3.25
C THR A 118 4.80 19.29 2.29
N LEU A 119 3.50 19.05 2.08
CA LEU A 119 2.99 18.07 1.13
C LEU A 119 3.48 18.35 -0.32
N ARG A 120 3.38 19.61 -0.77
CA ARG A 120 3.89 20.01 -2.09
C ARG A 120 5.41 19.84 -2.21
N THR A 121 6.14 20.14 -1.14
CA THR A 121 7.59 19.95 -1.09
C THR A 121 7.95 18.47 -1.21
N ALA A 122 7.31 17.60 -0.43
CA ALA A 122 7.50 16.16 -0.51
C ALA A 122 7.22 15.62 -1.92
N TYR A 123 6.09 16.04 -2.53
CA TYR A 123 5.76 15.69 -3.91
C TYR A 123 6.84 16.12 -4.90
N SER A 124 7.32 17.37 -4.80
CA SER A 124 8.34 17.91 -5.71
C SER A 124 9.70 17.23 -5.58
N GLN A 125 9.98 16.63 -4.44
CA GLN A 125 11.19 15.86 -4.17
C GLN A 125 11.06 14.38 -4.55
N GLY A 126 9.91 13.99 -5.13
CA GLY A 126 9.68 12.64 -5.62
C GLY A 126 9.23 11.65 -4.56
N ALA A 127 8.75 12.09 -3.39
CA ALA A 127 8.10 11.20 -2.43
C ALA A 127 6.83 10.58 -3.01
N ILE A 128 6.55 9.35 -2.64
CA ILE A 128 5.27 8.71 -2.93
C ILE A 128 4.28 9.17 -1.85
N LEU A 129 3.26 9.92 -2.27
CA LEU A 129 2.23 10.40 -1.37
C LEU A 129 1.07 9.42 -1.33
N ILE A 130 0.79 8.87 -0.14
CA ILE A 130 -0.28 7.91 0.11
C ILE A 130 -1.27 8.57 1.08
N TRP A 131 -2.52 8.68 0.67
CA TRP A 131 -3.61 9.14 1.54
C TRP A 131 -3.91 8.05 2.56
N ALA A 132 -3.55 8.30 3.82
CA ALA A 132 -3.64 7.33 4.89
C ALA A 132 -5.09 7.20 5.40
N HIS A 133 -5.49 5.99 5.73
CA HIS A 133 -6.75 5.58 6.38
C HIS A 133 -7.95 6.55 6.17
N PRO A 134 -8.37 6.84 4.92
CA PRO A 134 -9.37 7.88 4.63
C PRO A 134 -10.73 7.62 5.27
N TYR A 135 -11.09 6.36 5.53
CA TYR A 135 -12.33 6.04 6.21
C TYR A 135 -12.26 6.37 7.71
N TRP A 136 -11.11 6.13 8.34
CA TRP A 136 -10.88 6.47 9.74
C TRP A 136 -10.91 7.99 9.97
N THR A 137 -10.26 8.78 9.10
CA THR A 137 -10.30 10.26 9.14
C THR A 137 -11.66 10.82 8.76
N GLY A 138 -12.56 9.99 8.21
CA GLY A 138 -13.88 10.42 7.74
C GLY A 138 -13.87 11.25 6.46
N ASN A 139 -12.78 11.17 5.68
CA ASN A 139 -12.67 11.90 4.43
C ASN A 139 -13.61 11.33 3.36
N SER A 140 -14.24 12.23 2.61
CA SER A 140 -15.02 11.92 1.43
C SER A 140 -14.13 11.74 0.19
N LEU A 141 -14.68 11.09 -0.86
CA LEU A 141 -14.02 11.01 -2.17
C LEU A 141 -13.69 12.39 -2.75
N GLN A 142 -14.58 13.39 -2.56
CA GLN A 142 -14.38 14.76 -3.04
C GLN A 142 -13.16 15.41 -2.39
N GLU A 143 -12.88 15.09 -1.15
CA GLU A 143 -11.67 15.52 -0.44
C GLU A 143 -10.43 14.87 -1.02
N GLY A 144 -10.45 13.56 -1.30
CA GLY A 144 -9.33 12.85 -1.92
C GLY A 144 -8.93 13.40 -3.30
N ILE A 145 -9.91 13.80 -4.11
CA ILE A 145 -9.69 14.35 -5.47
C ILE A 145 -9.00 15.74 -5.43
N ARG A 146 -9.08 16.49 -4.33
CA ARG A 146 -8.47 17.83 -4.23
C ARG A 146 -6.95 17.81 -4.28
N HIS A 147 -6.33 16.70 -3.92
CA HIS A 147 -4.88 16.61 -3.77
C HIS A 147 -4.25 15.60 -4.75
N LYS A 148 -2.96 15.81 -5.03
CA LYS A 148 -2.18 14.91 -5.91
C LYS A 148 -1.57 13.77 -5.12
N PHE A 149 -2.41 12.84 -4.67
CA PHE A 149 -1.92 11.58 -4.10
C PHE A 149 -1.55 10.58 -5.21
N HIS A 150 -0.59 9.71 -4.94
CA HIS A 150 -0.25 8.59 -5.82
C HIS A 150 -1.18 7.39 -5.58
N GLY A 151 -1.70 7.29 -4.36
CA GLY A 151 -2.62 6.23 -3.95
C GLY A 151 -3.22 6.50 -2.58
N LEU A 152 -3.96 5.53 -2.06
CA LEU A 152 -4.52 5.56 -0.71
C LEU A 152 -4.32 4.21 -0.01
N GLU A 153 -4.47 4.19 1.29
CA GLU A 153 -4.60 2.95 2.04
C GLU A 153 -5.98 2.36 1.80
N ILE A 154 -6.00 1.24 1.06
CA ILE A 154 -7.22 0.44 0.86
C ILE A 154 -7.53 -0.42 2.08
N TYR A 155 -6.51 -0.68 2.88
CA TYR A 155 -6.57 -1.35 4.16
C TYR A 155 -5.54 -0.78 5.14
N ASN A 156 -5.99 -0.44 6.33
CA ASN A 156 -5.17 -0.03 7.47
C ASN A 156 -5.53 -0.92 8.66
N HIS A 157 -4.53 -1.65 9.17
CA HIS A 157 -4.78 -2.69 10.17
C HIS A 157 -5.14 -2.11 11.54
N SER A 158 -4.44 -1.06 11.99
CA SER A 158 -4.74 -0.41 13.25
C SER A 158 -6.16 0.12 13.29
N SER A 159 -6.56 0.91 12.28
CA SER A 159 -7.93 1.42 12.15
C SER A 159 -8.98 0.32 12.11
N GLN A 160 -8.66 -0.83 11.48
CA GLN A 160 -9.56 -1.98 11.46
C GLN A 160 -9.74 -2.59 12.84
N CYS A 161 -8.65 -2.74 13.58
CA CYS A 161 -8.69 -3.32 14.93
C CYS A 161 -9.35 -2.38 15.95
N GLU A 162 -9.11 -1.07 15.85
CA GLU A 162 -9.65 -0.09 16.77
C GLU A 162 -11.16 0.10 16.67
N ASN A 163 -11.66 0.29 15.47
CA ASN A 163 -13.08 0.68 15.29
C ASN A 163 -13.75 0.15 14.02
N GLY A 164 -13.07 -0.74 13.27
CA GLY A 164 -13.64 -1.33 12.05
C GLY A 164 -13.57 -0.46 10.81
N SER A 165 -12.83 0.67 10.84
CA SER A 165 -12.72 1.62 9.72
C SER A 165 -11.50 1.40 8.83
N GLY A 166 -10.91 0.19 8.84
CA GLY A 166 -9.69 -0.08 8.12
C GLY A 166 -9.84 -0.20 6.60
N TYR A 167 -11.03 -0.53 6.09
CA TYR A 167 -11.24 -0.76 4.65
C TYR A 167 -11.69 0.50 3.91
N ALA A 168 -11.00 0.86 2.83
CA ALA A 168 -11.32 2.00 1.98
C ALA A 168 -11.43 1.64 0.48
N LEU A 169 -11.87 0.42 0.16
CA LEU A 169 -12.05 -0.03 -1.23
C LEU A 169 -13.04 0.84 -2.00
N PHE A 170 -14.09 1.34 -1.35
CA PHE A 170 -15.06 2.25 -1.97
C PHE A 170 -14.40 3.58 -2.40
N HIS A 171 -13.51 4.13 -1.56
CA HIS A 171 -12.74 5.32 -1.91
C HIS A 171 -11.81 5.02 -3.09
N TRP A 172 -11.14 3.86 -3.07
CA TRP A 172 -10.24 3.48 -4.15
C TRP A 172 -10.97 3.32 -5.49
N ASP A 173 -12.10 2.61 -5.53
CA ASP A 173 -12.91 2.49 -6.76
C ASP A 173 -13.35 3.87 -7.28
N GLY A 174 -13.69 4.79 -6.39
CA GLY A 174 -14.01 6.17 -6.73
C GLY A 174 -12.81 6.91 -7.32
N MET A 175 -11.64 6.78 -6.72
CA MET A 175 -10.40 7.39 -7.21
C MET A 175 -9.95 6.79 -8.55
N LEU A 176 -10.08 5.47 -8.75
CA LEU A 176 -9.78 4.79 -10.02
C LEU A 176 -10.68 5.28 -11.17
N ASN A 177 -11.95 5.61 -10.91
CA ASN A 177 -12.82 6.22 -11.91
C ASN A 177 -12.35 7.63 -12.30
N HIS A 178 -11.71 8.36 -11.38
CA HIS A 178 -11.14 9.69 -11.63
C HIS A 178 -9.73 9.60 -12.24
N ASN A 179 -8.89 8.75 -11.69
CA ASN A 179 -7.52 8.49 -12.13
C ASN A 179 -7.25 6.97 -12.17
N PRO A 180 -7.26 6.33 -13.35
CA PRO A 180 -7.01 4.89 -13.49
C PRO A 180 -5.64 4.42 -13.00
N ASP A 181 -4.70 5.34 -12.78
CA ASP A 181 -3.35 5.05 -12.29
C ASP A 181 -3.22 5.14 -10.76
N PHE A 182 -4.33 5.33 -10.05
CA PHE A 182 -4.33 5.51 -8.61
C PHE A 182 -4.05 4.20 -7.87
N LEU A 183 -3.04 4.20 -6.99
CA LEU A 183 -2.55 3.01 -6.32
C LEU A 183 -3.35 2.70 -5.03
N GLY A 184 -3.39 1.42 -4.65
CA GLY A 184 -4.00 0.97 -3.39
C GLY A 184 -3.00 0.23 -2.52
N PHE A 185 -2.85 0.62 -1.26
CA PHE A 185 -1.88 0.10 -0.31
C PHE A 185 -2.56 -0.59 0.87
N ALA A 186 -2.00 -1.71 1.33
CA ALA A 186 -2.32 -2.29 2.63
C ALA A 186 -1.17 -1.98 3.59
N THR A 187 -1.50 -1.56 4.80
CA THR A 187 -0.54 -1.14 5.81
C THR A 187 -0.94 -1.61 7.20
N ASP A 188 0.01 -1.58 8.11
CA ASP A 188 -0.23 -1.89 9.53
C ASP A 188 -0.65 -0.65 10.33
N ASP A 189 0.04 0.48 10.11
CA ASP A 189 -0.06 1.66 10.98
C ASP A 189 0.24 1.29 12.44
N SER A 190 1.34 0.53 12.61
CA SER A 190 1.63 -0.07 13.89
C SER A 190 2.33 0.88 14.85
N HIS A 191 1.77 1.02 16.04
CA HIS A 191 2.29 1.83 17.15
C HIS A 191 2.90 1.00 18.27
N PHE A 192 2.61 -0.31 18.31
CA PHE A 192 3.05 -1.24 19.33
C PHE A 192 2.70 -0.79 20.77
N ILE A 193 1.55 -0.16 20.92
CA ILE A 193 1.01 0.21 22.24
C ILE A 193 0.85 -1.09 23.04
N PRO A 194 1.31 -1.15 24.29
CA PRO A 194 1.09 -2.29 25.15
C PRO A 194 -0.39 -2.69 25.20
N GLU A 195 -0.69 -3.98 25.07
CA GLU A 195 -2.05 -4.53 25.03
C GLU A 195 -2.81 -4.32 23.70
N GLN A 196 -2.23 -3.57 22.74
CA GLN A 196 -2.79 -3.33 21.41
C GLN A 196 -1.76 -3.61 20.31
N PRO A 197 -1.23 -4.82 20.19
CA PRO A 197 -0.16 -5.11 19.21
C PRO A 197 -0.73 -5.26 17.80
N TYR A 198 -1.34 -4.20 17.25
CA TYR A 198 -1.89 -4.19 15.89
C TYR A 198 -0.75 -4.12 14.88
N TRP A 199 -0.33 -5.25 14.36
CA TRP A 199 0.72 -5.37 13.36
C TRP A 199 0.62 -6.71 12.61
N LYS A 200 1.27 -6.83 11.46
CA LYS A 200 1.19 -7.98 10.53
C LYS A 200 -0.21 -8.24 9.97
N GLY A 201 -1.05 -7.26 9.90
CA GLY A 201 -2.39 -7.38 9.34
C GLY A 201 -2.49 -6.89 7.90
N GLY A 202 -1.54 -6.06 7.44
CA GLY A 202 -1.53 -5.55 6.08
C GLY A 202 -0.13 -5.16 5.61
N TRP A 203 0.23 -5.59 4.39
CA TRP A 203 1.52 -5.25 3.77
C TRP A 203 1.43 -5.22 2.25
N ILE A 204 2.52 -4.82 1.61
CA ILE A 204 2.67 -4.90 0.16
C ILE A 204 3.74 -5.93 -0.22
N MET A 205 3.55 -6.54 -1.38
CA MET A 205 4.56 -7.38 -2.04
C MET A 205 5.00 -6.67 -3.31
N VAL A 206 6.26 -6.22 -3.36
CA VAL A 206 6.82 -5.49 -4.50
C VAL A 206 7.64 -6.42 -5.36
N ASN A 207 7.37 -6.47 -6.66
CA ASN A 207 8.21 -7.21 -7.59
C ASN A 207 9.33 -6.30 -8.10
N ALA A 208 10.58 -6.67 -7.85
CA ALA A 208 11.75 -5.88 -8.21
C ALA A 208 12.96 -6.78 -8.52
N ALA A 209 13.94 -6.24 -9.23
CA ALA A 209 15.18 -6.97 -9.53
C ALA A 209 16.02 -7.17 -8.26
N ASP A 210 16.08 -6.14 -7.39
CA ASP A 210 16.84 -6.13 -6.15
C ASP A 210 16.09 -5.39 -5.04
N CYS A 211 16.37 -5.74 -3.76
CA CYS A 211 15.86 -5.02 -2.60
C CYS A 211 16.72 -3.77 -2.28
N THR A 212 16.76 -2.82 -3.21
CA THR A 212 17.38 -1.51 -3.00
C THR A 212 16.33 -0.42 -2.91
N GLN A 213 16.64 0.68 -2.21
CA GLN A 213 15.72 1.81 -2.10
C GLN A 213 15.24 2.30 -3.47
N GLN A 214 16.14 2.39 -4.44
CA GLN A 214 15.81 2.85 -5.78
C GLN A 214 14.83 1.90 -6.47
N GLU A 215 15.14 0.60 -6.51
CA GLU A 215 14.31 -0.43 -7.16
C GLU A 215 12.94 -0.53 -6.48
N ILE A 216 12.88 -0.60 -5.16
CA ILE A 216 11.62 -0.69 -4.42
C ILE A 216 10.72 0.52 -4.70
N LEU A 217 11.24 1.75 -4.55
CA LEU A 217 10.44 2.96 -4.77
C LEU A 217 10.01 3.12 -6.23
N GLU A 218 10.86 2.75 -7.19
CA GLU A 218 10.51 2.82 -8.60
C GLU A 218 9.40 1.82 -8.95
N ASN A 219 9.49 0.58 -8.48
CA ASN A 219 8.48 -0.44 -8.72
C ASN A 219 7.15 -0.12 -8.00
N ILE A 220 7.18 0.47 -6.81
CA ILE A 220 5.97 1.01 -6.17
C ILE A 220 5.32 2.08 -7.04
N ARG A 221 6.08 3.08 -7.54
CA ARG A 221 5.53 4.14 -8.42
C ARG A 221 4.92 3.58 -9.70
N ARG A 222 5.51 2.52 -10.25
CA ARG A 222 4.97 1.81 -11.42
C ARG A 222 3.71 1.01 -11.11
N GLY A 223 3.37 0.80 -9.83
CA GLY A 223 2.31 -0.10 -9.40
C GLY A 223 2.69 -1.58 -9.53
N ASN A 224 3.99 -1.88 -9.59
CA ASN A 224 4.51 -3.23 -9.73
C ASN A 224 4.55 -3.96 -8.38
N PHE A 225 3.40 -3.98 -7.73
CA PHE A 225 3.19 -4.59 -6.43
C PHE A 225 1.74 -5.02 -6.26
N TYR A 226 1.46 -5.80 -5.24
CA TYR A 226 0.12 -6.03 -4.74
C TYR A 226 0.06 -5.82 -3.23
N SER A 227 -1.13 -5.46 -2.75
CA SER A 227 -1.45 -5.29 -1.33
C SER A 227 -2.13 -6.55 -0.80
N THR A 228 -1.78 -6.99 0.40
CA THR A 228 -2.29 -8.24 0.95
C THR A 228 -2.40 -8.21 2.47
N GLN A 229 -3.26 -9.09 2.98
CA GLN A 229 -3.40 -9.48 4.38
C GLN A 229 -2.98 -10.94 4.62
N GLY A 230 -2.45 -11.62 3.58
CA GLY A 230 -2.04 -13.02 3.66
C GLY A 230 -2.04 -13.76 2.32
N PRO A 231 -3.14 -13.74 1.54
CA PRO A 231 -3.18 -14.39 0.24
C PRO A 231 -2.11 -13.86 -0.73
N GLU A 232 -1.58 -14.74 -1.58
CA GLU A 232 -0.45 -14.43 -2.45
C GLU A 232 -0.81 -14.61 -3.93
N PHE A 233 -0.42 -13.63 -4.74
CA PHE A 233 -0.26 -13.81 -6.18
C PHE A 233 1.14 -14.38 -6.43
N LYS A 234 1.22 -15.61 -6.95
CA LYS A 234 2.48 -16.23 -7.34
C LYS A 234 2.95 -15.74 -8.70
N THR A 235 2.02 -15.75 -9.67
CA THR A 235 2.25 -15.18 -10.99
C THR A 235 1.06 -14.34 -11.43
N ILE A 236 1.34 -13.31 -12.21
CA ILE A 236 0.34 -12.52 -12.94
C ILE A 236 0.88 -12.32 -14.35
N GLU A 237 0.22 -12.90 -15.33
CA GLU A 237 0.67 -12.87 -16.72
C GLU A 237 -0.38 -12.20 -17.60
N PHE A 238 0.09 -11.32 -18.50
CA PHE A 238 -0.77 -10.62 -19.45
C PHE A 238 -0.64 -11.20 -20.83
N GLY A 239 -1.76 -11.69 -21.38
CA GLY A 239 -1.94 -11.96 -22.79
C GLY A 239 -2.30 -10.69 -23.57
N GLU A 240 -2.65 -10.83 -24.85
CA GLU A 240 -3.07 -9.69 -25.67
C GLU A 240 -4.36 -9.03 -25.16
N ASN A 241 -5.33 -9.84 -24.74
CA ASN A 241 -6.63 -9.40 -24.22
C ASN A 241 -7.06 -10.23 -22.99
N SER A 242 -6.12 -10.85 -22.29
CA SER A 242 -6.41 -11.66 -21.10
C SER A 242 -5.41 -11.40 -20.00
N VAL A 243 -5.76 -11.81 -18.80
CA VAL A 243 -4.86 -11.92 -17.66
C VAL A 243 -5.05 -13.27 -17.02
N SER A 244 -3.95 -13.97 -16.78
CA SER A 244 -3.90 -15.22 -16.02
C SER A 244 -3.15 -15.02 -14.72
N VAL A 245 -3.58 -15.73 -13.69
CA VAL A 245 -2.98 -15.65 -12.35
C VAL A 245 -2.81 -17.04 -11.76
N GLU A 246 -1.71 -17.22 -11.04
CA GLU A 246 -1.54 -18.31 -10.09
C GLU A 246 -1.47 -17.71 -8.67
N THR A 247 -2.19 -18.31 -7.73
CA THR A 247 -2.35 -17.79 -6.38
C THR A 247 -2.02 -18.85 -5.32
N SER A 248 -1.87 -18.43 -4.07
CA SER A 248 -1.98 -19.33 -2.92
C SER A 248 -3.37 -19.98 -2.85
N ALA A 249 -3.63 -20.82 -1.85
CA ALA A 249 -4.96 -21.36 -1.61
C ALA A 249 -5.96 -20.24 -1.32
N VAL A 250 -6.96 -20.09 -2.19
CA VAL A 250 -7.99 -19.04 -2.10
C VAL A 250 -9.38 -19.59 -2.39
N THR A 251 -10.40 -18.89 -1.95
CA THR A 251 -11.81 -19.22 -2.24
C THR A 251 -12.32 -18.51 -3.49
N TYR A 252 -11.89 -17.28 -3.70
CA TYR A 252 -12.31 -16.48 -4.85
C TYR A 252 -11.11 -15.83 -5.53
N VAL A 253 -11.18 -15.78 -6.86
CA VAL A 253 -10.38 -14.88 -7.70
C VAL A 253 -11.34 -14.00 -8.48
N ARG A 254 -11.14 -12.68 -8.44
CA ARG A 254 -11.99 -11.70 -9.09
C ARG A 254 -11.18 -10.77 -9.97
N LEU A 255 -11.70 -10.50 -11.16
CA LEU A 255 -11.31 -9.38 -11.99
C LEU A 255 -12.40 -8.33 -11.89
N ILE A 256 -12.11 -7.18 -11.28
CA ILE A 256 -13.07 -6.13 -10.99
C ILE A 256 -12.77 -4.92 -11.87
N GLY A 257 -13.74 -4.52 -12.67
CA GLY A 257 -13.71 -3.32 -13.50
C GLY A 257 -14.50 -2.16 -12.90
N PRO A 258 -14.73 -1.09 -13.68
CA PRO A 258 -15.42 0.10 -13.20
C PRO A 258 -16.87 -0.18 -12.81
N ARG A 259 -17.38 0.54 -11.81
CA ARG A 259 -18.76 0.46 -11.31
C ARG A 259 -19.08 -0.94 -10.81
N ARG A 260 -20.10 -1.61 -11.43
CA ARG A 260 -20.56 -2.96 -11.09
C ARG A 260 -20.08 -4.04 -12.05
N THR A 261 -19.05 -3.76 -12.83
CA THR A 261 -18.52 -4.73 -13.79
C THR A 261 -17.44 -5.60 -13.13
N GLY A 262 -17.44 -6.86 -13.48
CA GLY A 262 -16.43 -7.80 -12.98
C GLY A 262 -16.67 -9.22 -13.47
N ARG A 263 -15.69 -10.07 -13.24
CA ARG A 263 -15.72 -11.51 -13.44
C ARG A 263 -15.14 -12.17 -12.22
N TRP A 264 -15.51 -13.40 -11.97
CA TRP A 264 -15.01 -14.14 -10.82
C TRP A 264 -14.96 -15.63 -11.08
N VAL A 265 -14.09 -16.30 -10.36
CA VAL A 265 -14.02 -17.76 -10.29
C VAL A 265 -14.03 -18.14 -8.81
N HIS A 266 -14.84 -19.12 -8.48
CA HIS A 266 -14.89 -19.74 -7.16
C HIS A 266 -14.02 -21.00 -7.18
N ALA A 267 -13.00 -21.03 -6.34
CA ALA A 267 -12.16 -22.20 -6.16
C ALA A 267 -12.88 -23.22 -5.30
N LEU A 268 -13.45 -24.25 -5.96
CA LEU A 268 -14.08 -25.37 -5.26
C LEU A 268 -13.00 -26.27 -4.66
N GLY A 269 -12.77 -26.15 -3.37
CA GLY A 269 -11.78 -26.92 -2.63
C GLY A 269 -10.49 -26.15 -2.34
N ARG A 270 -9.79 -26.56 -1.29
CA ARG A 270 -8.47 -25.99 -0.93
C ARG A 270 -7.39 -26.60 -1.81
N HIS A 271 -7.15 -26.03 -2.97
CA HIS A 271 -5.98 -26.34 -3.77
C HIS A 271 -4.81 -25.45 -3.32
N PRO A 272 -3.60 -25.97 -3.09
CA PRO A 272 -2.44 -25.17 -2.67
C PRO A 272 -2.02 -24.13 -3.70
N ASN A 273 -2.40 -24.34 -4.97
CA ASN A 273 -2.21 -23.41 -6.09
C ASN A 273 -3.52 -23.34 -6.85
N PHE A 274 -4.02 -22.17 -7.08
CA PHE A 274 -5.20 -21.95 -7.88
C PHE A 274 -4.86 -21.09 -9.10
N GLN A 275 -5.35 -21.51 -10.28
CA GLN A 275 -5.13 -20.77 -11.52
C GLN A 275 -6.47 -20.24 -12.03
N ALA A 276 -6.46 -19.01 -12.50
CA ALA A 276 -7.60 -18.38 -13.15
C ALA A 276 -7.14 -17.55 -14.34
N GLU A 277 -7.98 -17.50 -15.37
CA GLU A 277 -7.79 -16.64 -16.53
C GLU A 277 -9.06 -15.82 -16.78
N PHE A 278 -8.88 -14.57 -17.17
CA PHE A 278 -9.97 -13.64 -17.46
C PHE A 278 -9.68 -12.88 -18.76
N ASP A 279 -10.72 -12.69 -19.57
CA ASP A 279 -10.68 -11.76 -20.67
C ASP A 279 -10.74 -10.33 -20.15
N LEU A 280 -9.84 -9.47 -20.63
CA LEU A 280 -9.84 -8.05 -20.35
C LEU A 280 -10.80 -7.32 -21.28
N SER A 281 -11.68 -6.50 -20.73
CA SER A 281 -12.55 -5.65 -21.55
C SER A 281 -11.78 -4.43 -22.05
N ARG A 282 -11.84 -4.19 -23.37
CA ARG A 282 -11.17 -3.03 -24.00
C ARG A 282 -11.77 -1.68 -23.58
N ASP A 283 -13.02 -1.69 -23.12
CA ASP A 283 -13.75 -0.48 -22.73
C ASP A 283 -13.53 -0.07 -21.27
N TRP A 284 -12.86 -0.94 -20.49
CA TRP A 284 -12.57 -0.61 -19.10
C TRP A 284 -11.37 0.32 -19.00
N PRO A 285 -11.49 1.48 -18.32
CA PRO A 285 -10.34 2.36 -18.07
C PRO A 285 -9.34 1.74 -17.10
N TYR A 286 -9.80 0.85 -16.23
CA TYR A 286 -8.98 0.10 -15.27
C TYR A 286 -9.60 -1.27 -15.00
N ALA A 287 -8.80 -2.17 -14.46
CA ALA A 287 -9.25 -3.35 -13.74
C ALA A 287 -8.37 -3.56 -12.51
N ARG A 288 -8.86 -4.31 -11.53
CA ARG A 288 -8.08 -4.82 -10.40
C ARG A 288 -8.36 -6.30 -10.20
N LEU A 289 -7.30 -7.04 -9.90
CA LEU A 289 -7.41 -8.41 -9.44
C LEU A 289 -7.61 -8.41 -7.93
N GLU A 290 -8.46 -9.30 -7.46
CA GLU A 290 -8.71 -9.52 -6.04
C GLU A 290 -8.76 -11.01 -5.79
N ILE A 291 -8.07 -11.46 -4.76
CA ILE A 291 -8.12 -12.85 -4.27
C ILE A 291 -8.54 -12.83 -2.81
N GLU A 292 -9.36 -13.80 -2.44
CA GLU A 292 -9.92 -13.93 -1.10
C GLU A 292 -9.79 -15.37 -0.63
N ASP A 293 -9.22 -15.56 0.55
CA ASP A 293 -9.19 -16.87 1.21
C ASP A 293 -10.47 -17.16 2.00
N ALA A 294 -10.53 -18.31 2.65
CA ALA A 294 -11.72 -18.80 3.38
C ALA A 294 -11.84 -18.21 4.78
#